data_9b6bf40a7976ff12062eb697bd61615e
#
_entry.id   9b6bf40a7976ff12062eb697bd61615e
#
_cell.length_a   1.000
_cell.length_b   1.000
_cell.length_c   1.000
_cell.angle_alpha   90.00
_cell.angle_beta   90.00
_cell.angle_gamma   90.00
#
_symmetry.space_group_name_H-M   'P 1'
#
loop_
_entity.id
_entity.type
_entity.pdbx_description
1 polymer ?
#
loop_
_entity_poly.entity_id
_entity_poly.type
_entity_poly.pdbx_seq_one_letter_code
_entity_poly.pdbx_strand_id
1 'polypeptide(L)'
;WKFTVPFVCGATNLGEALRRIAEGAAMIRSKGEAGTGNVVEATRHMRSIRSEIARLSGLPSEELFTAAKELGAPYELVAEVARLGRLPVVLFTAGGIATPADAALMMQLGAEGVFVGSGIFKSGSPAQRAEAIVKATTFYDDPDVVAKVSRGLGEAMVGINVDDIPQPHRLAERGW
;
A
#
# COMPACT_ATOMS: atom_id res chain seq x y z
N TRP A 1 -1.46 1.52 -24.65
CA TRP A 1 -2.42 2.41 -25.33
C TRP A 1 -3.51 1.65 -26.10
N LYS A 2 -3.29 0.36 -26.39
CA LYS A 2 -4.28 -0.50 -27.06
C LYS A 2 -5.28 -1.16 -26.10
N PHE A 3 -4.99 -1.13 -24.80
CA PHE A 3 -5.81 -1.75 -23.77
C PHE A 3 -6.80 -0.76 -23.19
N THR A 4 -8.01 -1.20 -22.92
CA THR A 4 -9.08 -0.41 -22.29
C THR A 4 -9.34 -0.82 -20.82
N VAL A 5 -8.69 -1.91 -20.38
CA VAL A 5 -8.77 -2.37 -18.98
C VAL A 5 -7.94 -1.49 -18.05
N PRO A 6 -8.39 -1.22 -16.82
CA PRO A 6 -7.61 -0.46 -15.86
C PRO A 6 -6.38 -1.26 -15.39
N PHE A 7 -5.21 -0.61 -15.37
CA PHE A 7 -3.97 -1.21 -14.85
C PHE A 7 -3.76 -0.81 -13.39
N VAL A 8 -3.40 -1.79 -12.57
CA VAL A 8 -2.96 -1.62 -11.19
C VAL A 8 -1.45 -1.78 -11.13
N CYS A 9 -0.74 -0.75 -10.66
CA CYS A 9 0.71 -0.76 -10.60
C CYS A 9 1.22 -0.68 -9.16
N GLY A 10 2.36 -1.34 -8.90
CA GLY A 10 3.02 -1.30 -7.60
C GLY A 10 3.98 -0.11 -7.49
N ALA A 11 4.09 0.47 -6.28
CA ALA A 11 5.06 1.51 -5.97
C ALA A 11 5.61 1.35 -4.55
N THR A 12 6.84 1.83 -4.34
CA THR A 12 7.52 1.85 -3.04
C THR A 12 7.60 3.26 -2.45
N ASN A 13 7.48 4.29 -3.30
CA ASN A 13 7.58 5.71 -2.97
C ASN A 13 6.71 6.54 -3.92
N LEU A 14 6.60 7.84 -3.64
CA LEU A 14 5.77 8.74 -4.44
C LEU A 14 6.29 8.91 -5.87
N GLY A 15 7.59 9.04 -6.06
CA GLY A 15 8.17 9.21 -7.39
C GLY A 15 7.83 8.03 -8.32
N GLU A 16 7.96 6.80 -7.82
CA GLU A 16 7.55 5.61 -8.57
C GLU A 16 6.04 5.60 -8.85
N ALA A 17 5.21 5.94 -7.85
CA ALA A 17 3.76 6.02 -8.02
C ALA A 17 3.38 7.01 -9.14
N LEU A 18 3.97 8.20 -9.13
CA LEU A 18 3.68 9.24 -10.14
C LEU A 18 4.13 8.82 -11.55
N ARG A 19 5.27 8.14 -11.67
CA ARG A 19 5.69 7.59 -12.97
C ARG A 19 4.69 6.55 -13.50
N ARG A 20 4.21 5.65 -12.64
CA ARG A 20 3.18 4.66 -13.04
C ARG A 20 1.87 5.35 -13.44
N ILE A 21 1.46 6.41 -12.73
CA ILE A 21 0.27 7.18 -13.10
C ILE A 21 0.46 7.88 -14.45
N ALA A 22 1.63 8.47 -14.69
CA ALA A 22 1.97 9.08 -15.98
C ALA A 22 1.92 8.08 -17.14
N GLU A 23 2.24 6.81 -16.87
CA GLU A 23 2.15 5.71 -17.84
C GLU A 23 0.73 5.15 -18.01
N GLY A 24 -0.25 5.68 -17.26
CA GLY A 24 -1.66 5.31 -17.38
C GLY A 24 -2.18 4.34 -16.31
N ALA A 25 -1.49 4.19 -15.18
CA ALA A 25 -2.02 3.39 -14.06
C ALA A 25 -3.32 4.01 -13.53
N ALA A 26 -4.36 3.19 -13.43
CA ALA A 26 -5.66 3.58 -12.88
C ALA A 26 -5.74 3.41 -11.35
N MET A 27 -4.80 2.66 -10.76
CA MET A 27 -4.68 2.42 -9.33
C MET A 27 -3.22 2.17 -8.98
N ILE A 28 -2.81 2.67 -7.82
CA ILE A 28 -1.51 2.35 -7.22
C ILE A 28 -1.73 1.43 -6.02
N ARG A 29 -0.85 0.46 -5.84
CA ARG A 29 -0.74 -0.31 -4.61
C ARG A 29 0.68 -0.24 -4.07
N SER A 30 0.85 -0.35 -2.74
CA SER A 30 2.19 -0.59 -2.20
C SER A 30 2.73 -1.91 -2.74
N LYS A 31 4.03 -2.01 -3.00
CA LYS A 31 4.65 -3.30 -3.36
C LYS A 31 4.62 -4.25 -2.19
N GLY A 32 5.05 -3.80 -1.01
CA GLY A 32 5.22 -4.65 0.15
C GLY A 32 6.13 -5.84 -0.14
N GLU A 33 6.06 -6.87 0.69
CA GLU A 33 6.69 -8.17 0.42
C GLU A 33 5.61 -9.26 0.45
N ALA A 34 5.06 -9.54 -0.73
CA ALA A 34 3.95 -10.48 -0.87
C ALA A 34 4.37 -11.92 -0.50
N GLY A 35 3.45 -12.66 0.12
CA GLY A 35 3.68 -14.06 0.49
C GLY A 35 4.36 -14.27 1.84
N THR A 36 4.75 -13.20 2.55
CA THR A 36 5.50 -13.28 3.81
C THR A 36 4.62 -13.30 5.06
N GLY A 37 3.38 -12.81 5.01
CA GLY A 37 2.59 -12.56 6.22
C GLY A 37 3.23 -11.50 7.14
N ASN A 38 4.09 -10.64 6.59
CA ASN A 38 4.79 -9.58 7.30
C ASN A 38 4.59 -8.24 6.58
N VAL A 39 3.93 -7.29 7.25
CA VAL A 39 3.54 -5.98 6.70
C VAL A 39 4.62 -4.90 6.78
N VAL A 40 5.82 -5.23 7.26
CA VAL A 40 6.89 -4.24 7.48
C VAL A 40 7.19 -3.44 6.22
N GLU A 41 7.38 -4.10 5.08
CA GLU A 41 7.68 -3.40 3.81
C GLU A 41 6.47 -2.60 3.30
N ALA A 42 5.25 -3.15 3.39
CA ALA A 42 4.04 -2.41 3.03
C ALA A 42 3.86 -1.14 3.89
N THR A 43 4.12 -1.25 5.20
CA THR A 43 4.11 -0.11 6.13
C THR A 43 5.14 0.94 5.74
N ARG A 44 6.37 0.52 5.40
CA ARG A 44 7.45 1.39 4.97
C ARG A 44 7.09 2.17 3.70
N HIS A 45 6.54 1.48 2.69
CA HIS A 45 6.10 2.08 1.44
C HIS A 45 4.93 3.06 1.64
N MET A 46 3.91 2.68 2.42
CA MET A 46 2.79 3.58 2.72
C MET A 46 3.25 4.85 3.44
N ARG A 47 4.15 4.72 4.42
CA ARG A 47 4.73 5.87 5.13
C ARG A 47 5.55 6.76 4.20
N SER A 48 6.36 6.18 3.32
CA SER A 48 7.12 6.94 2.32
C SER A 48 6.18 7.75 1.43
N ILE A 49 5.23 7.10 0.77
CA ILE A 49 4.26 7.77 -0.11
C ILE A 49 3.50 8.88 0.63
N ARG A 50 2.97 8.61 1.83
CA ARG A 50 2.18 9.58 2.60
C ARG A 50 3.01 10.76 3.09
N SER A 51 4.24 10.53 3.56
CA SER A 51 5.13 11.61 4.01
C SER A 51 5.58 12.51 2.86
N GLU A 52 5.84 11.93 1.68
CA GLU A 52 6.20 12.69 0.48
C GLU A 52 5.01 13.54 -0.03
N ILE A 53 3.79 12.99 -0.01
CA ILE A 53 2.57 13.75 -0.32
C ILE A 53 2.41 14.93 0.66
N ALA A 54 2.55 14.68 1.95
CA ALA A 54 2.44 15.73 2.97
C ALA A 54 3.51 16.82 2.78
N ARG A 55 4.75 16.42 2.43
CA ARG A 55 5.82 17.36 2.09
C ARG A 55 5.42 18.25 0.91
N LEU A 56 4.94 17.66 -0.19
CA LEU A 56 4.54 18.42 -1.37
C LEU A 56 3.41 19.41 -1.06
N SER A 57 2.44 19.04 -0.27
CA SER A 57 1.31 19.91 0.10
C SER A 57 1.73 21.11 0.95
N GLY A 58 2.92 21.06 1.58
CA GLY A 58 3.50 22.16 2.36
C GLY A 58 4.50 23.02 1.60
N LEU A 59 4.85 22.67 0.35
CA LEU A 59 5.82 23.42 -0.43
C LEU A 59 5.18 24.66 -1.11
N PRO A 60 5.92 25.78 -1.22
CA PRO A 60 5.56 26.87 -2.12
C PRO A 60 5.53 26.38 -3.57
N SER A 61 4.69 27.01 -4.40
CA SER A 61 4.48 26.59 -5.80
C SER A 61 5.77 26.59 -6.64
N GLU A 62 6.66 27.53 -6.38
CA GLU A 62 7.97 27.65 -7.06
C GLU A 62 8.92 26.50 -6.75
N GLU A 63 8.79 25.85 -5.60
CA GLU A 63 9.62 24.71 -5.22
C GLU A 63 9.12 23.38 -5.82
N LEU A 64 7.89 23.32 -6.32
CA LEU A 64 7.33 22.11 -6.92
C LEU A 64 8.09 21.66 -8.19
N PHE A 65 8.72 22.58 -8.92
CA PHE A 65 9.58 22.21 -10.05
C PHE A 65 10.82 21.44 -9.62
N THR A 66 11.45 21.87 -8.53
CA THR A 66 12.57 21.14 -7.94
C THR A 66 12.13 19.78 -7.42
N ALA A 67 11.01 19.71 -6.69
CA ALA A 67 10.45 18.48 -6.21
C ALA A 67 10.11 17.49 -7.34
N ALA A 68 9.59 17.98 -8.47
CA ALA A 68 9.31 17.15 -9.64
C ALA A 68 10.59 16.50 -10.22
N LYS A 69 11.69 17.26 -10.28
CA LYS A 69 12.99 16.73 -10.70
C LYS A 69 13.53 15.69 -9.73
N GLU A 70 13.45 15.94 -8.42
CA GLU A 70 13.88 15.01 -7.38
C GLU A 70 13.11 13.69 -7.43
N LEU A 71 11.79 13.77 -7.61
CA LEU A 71 10.91 12.60 -7.73
C LEU A 71 11.01 11.89 -9.08
N GLY A 72 11.62 12.53 -10.09
CA GLY A 72 11.66 12.03 -11.45
C GLY A 72 10.25 11.83 -12.04
N ALA A 73 9.34 12.78 -11.78
CA ALA A 73 7.93 12.70 -12.14
C ALA A 73 7.48 13.97 -12.89
N PRO A 74 6.42 13.88 -13.73
CA PRO A 74 5.87 15.04 -14.43
C PRO A 74 5.43 16.13 -13.45
N TYR A 75 5.77 17.38 -13.75
CA TYR A 75 5.43 18.53 -12.90
C TYR A 75 3.93 18.64 -12.64
N GLU A 76 3.11 18.44 -13.65
CA GLU A 76 1.66 18.55 -13.57
C GLU A 76 1.07 17.58 -12.52
N LEU A 77 1.58 16.34 -12.46
CA LEU A 77 1.18 15.36 -11.45
C LEU A 77 1.66 15.75 -10.05
N VAL A 78 2.87 16.27 -9.93
CA VAL A 78 3.40 16.76 -8.64
C VAL A 78 2.57 17.93 -8.13
N ALA A 79 2.24 18.89 -8.99
CA ALA A 79 1.39 20.03 -8.65
C ALA A 79 -0.04 19.58 -8.28
N GLU A 80 -0.58 18.60 -9.00
CA GLU A 80 -1.90 18.03 -8.68
C GLU A 80 -1.91 17.35 -7.31
N VAL A 81 -0.91 16.52 -7.01
CA VAL A 81 -0.77 15.86 -5.70
C VAL A 81 -0.60 16.89 -4.58
N ALA A 82 0.21 17.92 -4.77
CA ALA A 82 0.38 19.00 -3.80
C ALA A 82 -0.96 19.69 -3.48
N ARG A 83 -1.76 19.95 -4.50
CA ARG A 83 -3.10 20.57 -4.37
C ARG A 83 -4.12 19.64 -3.73
N LEU A 84 -4.12 18.34 -4.08
CA LEU A 84 -5.10 17.36 -3.60
C LEU A 84 -4.78 16.83 -2.20
N GLY A 85 -3.51 16.83 -1.79
CA GLY A 85 -3.05 16.14 -0.57
C GLY A 85 -3.17 14.60 -0.64
N ARG A 86 -3.34 14.06 -1.85
CA ARG A 86 -3.46 12.62 -2.14
C ARG A 86 -3.08 12.33 -3.59
N LEU A 87 -2.95 11.05 -3.93
CA LEU A 87 -2.82 10.65 -5.33
C LEU A 87 -4.10 10.98 -6.11
N PRO A 88 -4.02 11.27 -7.41
CA PRO A 88 -5.19 11.46 -8.28
C PRO A 88 -5.91 10.13 -8.60
N VAL A 89 -5.32 9.00 -8.24
CA VAL A 89 -5.88 7.65 -8.38
C VAL A 89 -5.94 6.97 -7.01
N VAL A 90 -6.72 5.90 -6.91
CA VAL A 90 -6.88 5.13 -5.67
C VAL A 90 -5.56 4.51 -5.23
N LEU A 91 -5.25 4.59 -3.94
CA LEU A 91 -4.07 4.01 -3.30
C LEU A 91 -4.46 2.84 -2.38
N PHE A 92 -4.22 1.61 -2.82
CA PHE A 92 -4.36 0.43 -1.99
C PHE A 92 -3.01 0.01 -1.40
N THR A 93 -3.06 -0.85 -0.40
CA THR A 93 -1.87 -1.52 0.13
C THR A 93 -1.88 -3.01 -0.22
N ALA A 94 -0.70 -3.56 -0.40
CA ALA A 94 -0.48 -4.98 -0.65
C ALA A 94 0.86 -5.42 -0.04
N GLY A 95 0.98 -6.72 0.21
CA GLY A 95 2.19 -7.36 0.67
C GLY A 95 2.25 -7.58 2.17
N GLY A 96 2.06 -8.83 2.58
CA GLY A 96 2.28 -9.28 3.95
C GLY A 96 1.07 -9.21 4.89
N ILE A 97 -0.09 -8.74 4.46
CA ILE A 97 -1.29 -8.68 5.30
C ILE A 97 -1.76 -10.10 5.62
N ALA A 98 -1.87 -10.44 6.90
CA ALA A 98 -2.27 -11.76 7.37
C ALA A 98 -3.33 -11.74 8.48
N THR A 99 -3.55 -10.59 9.11
CA THR A 99 -4.48 -10.44 10.24
C THR A 99 -5.43 -9.26 10.05
N PRO A 100 -6.56 -9.22 10.75
CA PRO A 100 -7.44 -8.05 10.78
C PRO A 100 -6.72 -6.79 11.27
N ALA A 101 -5.83 -6.92 12.25
CA ALA A 101 -5.04 -5.80 12.77
C ALA A 101 -4.09 -5.21 11.71
N ASP A 102 -3.48 -6.07 10.87
CA ASP A 102 -2.66 -5.59 9.74
C ASP A 102 -3.49 -4.77 8.76
N ALA A 103 -4.69 -5.24 8.41
CA ALA A 103 -5.58 -4.53 7.52
C ALA A 103 -6.01 -3.17 8.10
N ALA A 104 -6.43 -3.13 9.36
CA ALA A 104 -6.78 -1.89 10.06
C ALA A 104 -5.59 -0.92 10.11
N LEU A 105 -4.38 -1.40 10.42
CA LEU A 105 -3.16 -0.59 10.41
C LEU A 105 -2.93 0.06 9.04
N MET A 106 -3.07 -0.70 7.95
CA MET A 106 -2.87 -0.17 6.61
C MET A 106 -3.89 0.92 6.26
N MET A 107 -5.14 0.73 6.63
CA MET A 107 -6.19 1.75 6.46
C MET A 107 -5.89 3.01 7.27
N GLN A 108 -5.45 2.87 8.53
CA GLN A 108 -5.04 4.00 9.38
C GLN A 108 -3.81 4.74 8.83
N LEU A 109 -2.93 4.06 8.10
CA LEU A 109 -1.81 4.68 7.39
C LEU A 109 -2.25 5.43 6.11
N GLY A 110 -3.54 5.40 5.77
CA GLY A 110 -4.11 6.16 4.67
C GLY A 110 -4.25 5.38 3.37
N ALA A 111 -4.26 4.04 3.42
CA ALA A 111 -4.71 3.24 2.30
C ALA A 111 -6.23 3.38 2.12
N GLU A 112 -6.70 3.25 0.88
CA GLU A 112 -8.12 3.28 0.52
C GLU A 112 -8.68 1.86 0.35
N GLY A 113 -7.86 0.84 0.58
CA GLY A 113 -8.20 -0.56 0.59
C GLY A 113 -6.97 -1.45 0.70
N VAL A 114 -7.21 -2.76 0.77
CA VAL A 114 -6.17 -3.77 0.96
C VAL A 114 -6.29 -4.89 -0.06
N PHE A 115 -5.15 -5.39 -0.53
CA PHE A 115 -5.04 -6.66 -1.27
C PHE A 115 -4.47 -7.73 -0.34
N VAL A 116 -5.19 -8.83 -0.19
CA VAL A 116 -4.78 -9.93 0.69
C VAL A 116 -4.83 -11.25 -0.08
N GLY A 117 -3.73 -11.98 -0.08
CA GLY A 117 -3.61 -13.29 -0.73
C GLY A 117 -3.26 -14.39 0.28
N SER A 118 -1.98 -14.72 0.36
CA SER A 118 -1.48 -15.81 1.21
C SER A 118 -1.88 -15.69 2.68
N GLY A 119 -2.02 -14.49 3.22
CA GLY A 119 -2.47 -14.27 4.59
C GLY A 119 -3.86 -14.85 4.87
N ILE A 120 -4.73 -14.93 3.86
CA ILE A 120 -6.02 -15.61 3.93
C ILE A 120 -5.85 -17.10 3.58
N PHE A 121 -5.35 -17.40 2.39
CA PHE A 121 -5.37 -18.75 1.83
C PHE A 121 -4.46 -19.76 2.52
N LYS A 122 -3.40 -19.29 3.19
CA LYS A 122 -2.50 -20.14 4.00
C LYS A 122 -2.83 -20.15 5.49
N SER A 123 -3.96 -19.58 5.90
CA SER A 123 -4.42 -19.61 7.29
C SER A 123 -5.20 -20.90 7.59
N GLY A 124 -5.35 -21.22 8.87
CA GLY A 124 -6.14 -22.39 9.31
C GLY A 124 -7.65 -22.30 9.01
N SER A 125 -8.19 -21.09 8.82
CA SER A 125 -9.61 -20.85 8.53
C SER A 125 -9.77 -19.71 7.51
N PRO A 126 -9.52 -19.95 6.21
CA PRO A 126 -9.48 -18.89 5.19
C PRO A 126 -10.76 -18.06 5.08
N ALA A 127 -11.93 -18.70 5.08
CA ALA A 127 -13.22 -18.02 4.94
C ALA A 127 -13.48 -17.06 6.11
N GLN A 128 -13.30 -17.54 7.34
CA GLN A 128 -13.49 -16.76 8.56
C GLN A 128 -12.47 -15.60 8.64
N ARG A 129 -11.23 -15.85 8.24
CA ARG A 129 -10.17 -14.82 8.20
C ARG A 129 -10.46 -13.75 7.15
N ALA A 130 -10.95 -14.14 5.99
CA ALA A 130 -11.38 -13.19 4.95
C ALA A 130 -12.48 -12.26 5.46
N GLU A 131 -13.53 -12.83 6.07
CA GLU A 131 -14.63 -12.04 6.66
C GLU A 131 -14.13 -11.06 7.73
N ALA A 132 -13.24 -11.54 8.61
CA ALA A 132 -12.66 -10.72 9.67
C ALA A 132 -11.80 -9.57 9.11
N ILE A 133 -11.00 -9.84 8.08
CA ILE A 133 -10.19 -8.80 7.40
C ILE A 133 -11.09 -7.78 6.70
N VAL A 134 -12.15 -8.20 6.02
CA VAL A 134 -13.11 -7.28 5.39
C VAL A 134 -13.75 -6.37 6.43
N LYS A 135 -14.21 -6.92 7.57
CA LYS A 135 -14.78 -6.12 8.65
C LYS A 135 -13.77 -5.14 9.25
N ALA A 136 -12.53 -5.58 9.50
CA ALA A 136 -11.47 -4.72 10.01
C ALA A 136 -11.06 -3.62 9.02
N THR A 137 -11.13 -3.88 7.72
CA THR A 137 -10.91 -2.87 6.67
C THR A 137 -12.03 -1.84 6.65
N THR A 138 -13.27 -2.29 6.81
CA THR A 138 -14.46 -1.41 6.79
C THR A 138 -14.56 -0.53 8.03
N PHE A 139 -14.24 -1.08 9.21
CA PHE A 139 -14.33 -0.45 10.52
C PHE A 139 -12.96 -0.27 11.16
N TYR A 140 -11.98 0.14 10.38
CA TYR A 140 -10.56 0.20 10.79
C TYR A 140 -10.29 1.21 11.92
N ASP A 141 -11.15 2.18 12.09
CA ASP A 141 -11.11 3.23 13.13
C ASP A 141 -11.93 2.89 14.37
N ASP A 142 -12.61 1.74 14.39
CA ASP A 142 -13.34 1.21 15.55
C ASP A 142 -12.52 0.09 16.23
N PRO A 143 -11.81 0.39 17.34
CA PRO A 143 -10.96 -0.58 18.01
C PRO A 143 -11.72 -1.77 18.60
N ASP A 144 -12.99 -1.59 18.99
CA ASP A 144 -13.81 -2.67 19.55
C ASP A 144 -14.19 -3.68 18.45
N VAL A 145 -14.53 -3.19 17.27
CA VAL A 145 -14.80 -4.05 16.11
C VAL A 145 -13.54 -4.80 15.73
N VAL A 146 -12.38 -4.11 15.57
CA VAL A 146 -11.11 -4.74 15.20
C VAL A 146 -10.71 -5.79 16.22
N ALA A 147 -10.82 -5.50 17.52
CA ALA A 147 -10.54 -6.46 18.59
C ALA A 147 -11.48 -7.68 18.55
N LYS A 148 -12.78 -7.45 18.34
CA LYS A 148 -13.79 -8.51 18.26
C LYS A 148 -13.55 -9.46 17.10
N VAL A 149 -13.30 -8.92 15.89
CA VAL A 149 -13.10 -9.76 14.69
C VAL A 149 -11.73 -10.46 14.66
N SER A 150 -10.79 -10.04 15.50
CA SER A 150 -9.47 -10.67 15.62
C SER A 150 -9.46 -11.94 16.48
N ARG A 151 -10.59 -12.28 17.14
CA ARG A 151 -10.67 -13.44 18.05
C ARG A 151 -11.13 -14.70 17.32
N GLY A 152 -10.60 -15.85 17.76
CA GLY A 152 -11.08 -17.16 17.33
C GLY A 152 -10.85 -17.48 15.86
N LEU A 153 -9.85 -16.90 15.21
CA LEU A 153 -9.57 -17.07 13.77
C LEU A 153 -8.71 -18.29 13.43
N GLY A 154 -8.37 -19.13 14.43
CA GLY A 154 -7.43 -20.22 14.23
C GLY A 154 -6.01 -19.74 13.91
N GLU A 155 -5.17 -20.64 13.42
CA GLU A 155 -3.79 -20.36 13.09
C GLU A 155 -3.66 -19.30 11.97
N ALA A 156 -2.86 -18.27 12.22
CA ALA A 156 -2.45 -17.37 11.16
C ALA A 156 -1.44 -18.05 10.23
N MET A 157 -1.27 -17.54 9.00
CA MET A 157 -0.15 -18.00 8.19
C MET A 157 1.16 -17.78 8.94
N VAL A 158 2.10 -18.72 8.81
CA VAL A 158 3.45 -18.57 9.37
C VAL A 158 4.13 -17.40 8.66
N GLY A 159 4.57 -16.40 9.45
CA GLY A 159 5.28 -15.24 8.93
C GLY A 159 6.70 -15.59 8.48
N ILE A 160 7.17 -14.95 7.43
CA ILE A 160 8.55 -15.02 6.95
C ILE A 160 9.19 -13.66 7.21
N ASN A 161 10.31 -13.64 7.92
CA ASN A 161 11.06 -12.41 8.09
C ASN A 161 11.68 -11.99 6.75
N VAL A 162 11.48 -10.74 6.36
CA VAL A 162 12.00 -10.19 5.09
C VAL A 162 13.52 -10.27 5.03
N ASP A 163 14.20 -10.14 6.18
CA ASP A 163 15.67 -10.25 6.26
C ASP A 163 16.19 -11.64 5.93
N ASP A 164 15.36 -12.68 6.10
CA ASP A 164 15.71 -14.06 5.75
C ASP A 164 15.54 -14.35 4.25
N ILE A 165 14.94 -13.42 3.48
CA ILE A 165 14.78 -13.56 2.04
C ILE A 165 16.03 -13.02 1.34
N PRO A 166 16.72 -13.83 0.52
CA PRO A 166 17.85 -13.34 -0.28
C PRO A 166 17.45 -12.10 -1.11
N GLN A 167 18.32 -11.09 -1.12
CA GLN A 167 18.03 -9.79 -1.75
C GLN A 167 17.49 -9.89 -3.20
N PRO A 168 18.02 -10.75 -4.10
CA PRO A 168 17.48 -10.88 -5.45
C PRO A 168 16.04 -11.41 -5.52
N HIS A 169 15.54 -12.00 -4.43
CA HIS A 169 14.19 -12.57 -4.34
C HIS A 169 13.18 -11.62 -3.68
N ARG A 170 13.64 -10.51 -3.08
CA ARG A 170 12.77 -9.52 -2.46
C ARG A 170 11.98 -8.74 -3.50
N LEU A 171 10.66 -8.78 -3.38
CA LEU A 171 9.75 -8.06 -4.31
C LEU A 171 9.84 -6.53 -4.11
N ALA A 172 10.04 -6.09 -2.87
CA ALA A 172 10.14 -4.68 -2.52
C ALA A 172 11.31 -3.97 -3.23
N GLU A 173 12.38 -4.69 -3.54
CA GLU A 173 13.58 -4.15 -4.18
C GLU A 173 13.55 -4.27 -5.72
N ARG A 174 12.52 -4.88 -6.29
CA ARG A 174 12.34 -4.96 -7.73
C ARG A 174 11.66 -3.71 -8.27
N GLY A 175 12.31 -3.11 -9.23
CA GLY A 175 11.85 -1.92 -9.93
C GLY A 175 12.91 -0.82 -9.87
N TRP A 176 12.66 0.20 -10.60
CA TRP A 176 13.45 1.41 -10.78
C TRP A 176 12.68 2.64 -10.31
#